data_d4b8c7eece8c9986b73ae23771cedf22
#
_entry.id   d4b8c7eece8c9986b73ae23771cedf22
#
_cell.length_a   1.000
_cell.length_b   1.000
_cell.length_c   1.000
_cell.angle_alpha   90.00
_cell.angle_beta   90.00
_cell.angle_gamma   90.00
#
_symmetry.space_group_name_H-M   'P 1'
#
loop_
_entity.id
_entity.type
_entity.pdbx_description
1 polymer ?
#
loop_
_entity_poly.entity_id
_entity_poly.type
_entity_poly.pdbx_seq_one_letter_code
_entity_poly.pdbx_strand_id
1 'polypeptide(L)'
;LLTNLNCLMQIGRNTGLVLEGGGMRGVFTSGVLDAFMKHDRYFNYIVAVSAGACNGMSYVSRQPRRARISNIDYLARYKYIGIRHLVTQGCIFDQELLYDKFPNQYLPYDFETYFSNPTTFEMVTTNCLTGTAMYLTDKQNKQRTLDIVRASSSLPFVSKIVEVDGIPMLDGGIVDSIPVMRAIETGHETNVVVM
;
A
#
# COMPACT_ATOMS: atom_id res chain seq x y z
N LEU A 1 -14.94 35.44 -1.66
CA LEU A 1 -13.74 34.75 -1.07
C LEU A 1 -13.77 33.23 -1.22
N LEU A 2 -14.80 32.65 -1.88
CA LEU A 2 -14.94 31.18 -2.10
C LEU A 2 -14.57 30.74 -3.54
N THR A 3 -14.10 31.62 -4.39
CA THR A 3 -13.88 31.34 -5.82
C THR A 3 -12.46 30.91 -6.18
N ASN A 4 -11.54 30.81 -5.23
CA ASN A 4 -10.14 30.47 -5.50
C ASN A 4 -9.69 29.07 -5.00
N LEU A 5 -10.59 28.24 -4.52
CA LEU A 5 -10.27 26.84 -4.16
C LEU A 5 -10.24 25.88 -5.37
N ASN A 6 -10.63 26.35 -6.55
CA ASN A 6 -10.55 25.57 -7.79
C ASN A 6 -9.18 25.60 -8.49
N CYS A 7 -8.18 26.27 -7.91
CA CYS A 7 -6.78 26.08 -8.29
C CYS A 7 -6.20 24.84 -7.60
N LEU A 8 -7.02 23.82 -7.36
CA LEU A 8 -6.61 22.52 -6.89
C LEU A 8 -5.83 21.86 -8.02
N MET A 9 -4.59 21.59 -7.73
CA MET A 9 -3.59 20.85 -8.47
C MET A 9 -4.23 19.98 -9.57
N GLN A 10 -4.11 20.42 -10.83
CA GLN A 10 -4.46 19.54 -11.94
C GLN A 10 -3.45 18.41 -11.95
N ILE A 11 -3.93 17.21 -11.66
CA ILE A 11 -3.11 16.01 -11.77
C ILE A 11 -2.84 15.81 -13.26
N GLY A 12 -1.63 16.14 -13.70
CA GLY A 12 -1.18 15.88 -15.07
C GLY A 12 -1.14 14.39 -15.36
N ARG A 13 -1.25 14.00 -16.63
CA ARG A 13 -1.18 12.57 -17.02
C ARG A 13 0.12 11.89 -16.58
N ASN A 14 1.21 12.66 -16.49
CA ASN A 14 2.54 12.20 -16.10
C ASN A 14 2.86 12.52 -14.63
N THR A 15 1.85 12.79 -13.80
CA THR A 15 2.06 12.98 -12.37
C THR A 15 1.97 11.64 -11.66
N GLY A 16 3.04 11.26 -10.97
CA GLY A 16 3.10 10.07 -10.12
C GLY A 16 2.61 10.35 -8.69
N LEU A 17 2.10 9.32 -8.05
CA LEU A 17 1.82 9.31 -6.62
C LEU A 17 2.80 8.37 -5.92
N VAL A 18 3.57 8.89 -5.00
CA VAL A 18 4.55 8.13 -4.21
C VAL A 18 4.05 8.03 -2.78
N LEU A 19 3.89 6.80 -2.28
CA LEU A 19 3.40 6.55 -0.93
C LEU A 19 4.51 5.89 -0.09
N GLU A 20 5.01 6.65 0.90
CA GLU A 20 6.04 6.19 1.82
C GLU A 20 5.56 4.97 2.64
N GLY A 21 6.50 4.10 3.00
CA GLY A 21 6.35 3.13 4.09
C GLY A 21 6.42 3.82 5.46
N GLY A 22 5.78 3.27 6.48
CA GLY A 22 5.86 3.92 7.80
C GLY A 22 5.00 3.28 8.89
N GLY A 23 4.53 2.07 8.69
CA GLY A 23 3.71 1.38 9.69
C GLY A 23 2.49 2.22 10.08
N MET A 24 2.32 2.49 11.38
CA MET A 24 1.18 3.25 11.89
C MET A 24 1.14 4.73 11.44
N ARG A 25 2.25 5.31 10.97
CA ARG A 25 2.24 6.65 10.36
C ARG A 25 1.38 6.70 9.09
N GLY A 26 1.19 5.56 8.41
CA GLY A 26 0.29 5.41 7.27
C GLY A 26 -1.18 5.78 7.52
N VAL A 27 -1.58 6.03 8.78
CA VAL A 27 -2.88 6.62 9.10
C VAL A 27 -3.02 8.02 8.48
N PHE A 28 -1.95 8.81 8.44
CA PHE A 28 -1.95 10.10 7.74
C PHE A 28 -2.16 9.90 6.24
N THR A 29 -1.43 8.97 5.63
CA THR A 29 -1.58 8.60 4.22
C THR A 29 -3.02 8.19 3.89
N SER A 30 -3.68 7.41 4.76
CA SER A 30 -5.08 7.03 4.55
C SER A 30 -6.01 8.23 4.49
N GLY A 31 -5.77 9.26 5.32
CA GLY A 31 -6.55 10.52 5.30
C GLY A 31 -6.34 11.33 4.03
N VAL A 32 -5.09 11.41 3.53
CA VAL A 32 -4.77 12.09 2.27
C VAL A 32 -5.44 11.38 1.09
N LEU A 33 -5.37 10.05 1.02
CA LEU A 33 -6.00 9.26 -0.04
C LEU A 33 -7.52 9.37 -0.01
N ASP A 34 -8.13 9.39 1.18
CA ASP A 34 -9.58 9.64 1.34
C ASP A 34 -9.96 11.04 0.85
N ALA A 35 -9.15 12.06 1.11
CA ALA A 35 -9.36 13.40 0.60
C ALA A 35 -9.25 13.44 -0.94
N PHE A 36 -8.27 12.74 -1.52
CA PHE A 36 -8.17 12.62 -2.98
C PHE A 36 -9.41 11.96 -3.57
N MET A 37 -9.85 10.84 -3.03
CA MET A 37 -11.07 10.15 -3.49
C MET A 37 -12.32 11.02 -3.36
N LYS A 38 -12.46 11.76 -2.26
CA LYS A 38 -13.58 12.70 -2.03
C LYS A 38 -13.65 13.81 -3.09
N HIS A 39 -12.52 14.20 -3.67
CA HIS A 39 -12.40 15.25 -4.66
C HIS A 39 -12.17 14.72 -6.09
N ASP A 40 -12.41 13.42 -6.33
CA ASP A 40 -12.20 12.74 -7.61
C ASP A 40 -10.79 12.95 -8.19
N ARG A 41 -9.78 12.96 -7.30
CA ARG A 41 -8.37 13.09 -7.67
C ARG A 41 -7.73 11.72 -7.73
N TYR A 42 -7.40 11.27 -8.93
CA TYR A 42 -6.85 9.96 -9.20
C TYR A 42 -5.61 10.05 -10.08
N PHE A 43 -4.61 9.25 -9.73
CA PHE A 43 -3.33 9.20 -10.43
C PHE A 43 -3.28 7.98 -11.36
N ASN A 44 -2.63 8.14 -12.50
CA ASN A 44 -2.43 7.05 -13.46
C ASN A 44 -1.28 6.11 -13.07
N TYR A 45 -0.37 6.61 -12.24
CA TYR A 45 0.77 5.85 -11.72
C TYR A 45 0.91 6.06 -10.22
N ILE A 46 1.11 4.97 -9.52
CA ILE A 46 1.34 4.94 -8.08
C ILE A 46 2.47 3.96 -7.80
N VAL A 47 3.43 4.40 -6.99
CA VAL A 47 4.43 3.50 -6.40
C VAL A 47 4.40 3.64 -4.88
N ALA A 48 4.35 2.51 -4.17
CA ALA A 48 4.04 2.50 -2.75
C ALA A 48 4.82 1.43 -1.99
N VAL A 49 5.06 1.68 -0.71
CA VAL A 49 5.86 0.81 0.16
C VAL A 49 5.07 0.51 1.43
N SER A 50 5.08 -0.76 1.89
CA SER A 50 4.63 -1.14 3.23
C SER A 50 3.21 -0.62 3.55
N ALA A 51 3.04 0.19 4.59
CA ALA A 51 1.77 0.83 4.92
C ALA A 51 1.21 1.66 3.75
N GLY A 52 2.08 2.31 2.96
CA GLY A 52 1.69 3.00 1.73
C GLY A 52 1.07 2.05 0.71
N ALA A 53 1.62 0.84 0.54
CA ALA A 53 1.07 -0.18 -0.35
C ALA A 53 -0.31 -0.67 0.13
N CYS A 54 -0.47 -0.93 1.42
CA CYS A 54 -1.75 -1.30 2.03
C CYS A 54 -2.83 -0.21 1.82
N ASN A 55 -2.47 1.05 2.00
CA ASN A 55 -3.37 2.18 1.78
C ASN A 55 -3.67 2.39 0.28
N GLY A 56 -2.66 2.25 -0.57
CA GLY A 56 -2.77 2.33 -2.02
C GLY A 56 -3.76 1.33 -2.61
N MET A 57 -3.80 0.10 -2.06
CA MET A 57 -4.81 -0.90 -2.43
C MET A 57 -6.24 -0.36 -2.28
N SER A 58 -6.55 0.28 -1.14
CA SER A 58 -7.88 0.85 -0.90
C SER A 58 -8.20 2.01 -1.85
N TYR A 59 -7.19 2.78 -2.23
CA TYR A 59 -7.34 3.89 -3.17
C TYR A 59 -7.54 3.39 -4.60
N VAL A 60 -6.76 2.42 -5.06
CA VAL A 60 -6.90 1.85 -6.41
C VAL A 60 -8.22 1.09 -6.56
N SER A 61 -8.69 0.41 -5.51
CA SER A 61 -10.01 -0.23 -5.47
C SER A 61 -11.18 0.73 -5.23
N ARG A 62 -10.93 2.06 -5.22
CA ARG A 62 -11.97 3.09 -5.06
C ARG A 62 -12.82 2.93 -3.80
N GLN A 63 -12.21 2.53 -2.70
CA GLN A 63 -12.90 2.28 -1.42
C GLN A 63 -12.55 3.35 -0.38
N PRO A 64 -13.22 4.52 -0.37
CA PRO A 64 -12.98 5.57 0.62
C PRO A 64 -13.22 5.04 2.03
N ARG A 65 -12.44 5.53 2.99
CA ARG A 65 -12.45 5.17 4.41
C ARG A 65 -12.03 3.73 4.72
N ARG A 66 -11.84 2.85 3.74
CA ARG A 66 -11.46 1.47 3.99
C ARG A 66 -10.12 1.37 4.74
N ALA A 67 -9.10 2.12 4.30
CA ALA A 67 -7.80 2.15 4.97
C ALA A 67 -7.91 2.69 6.40
N ARG A 68 -8.70 3.75 6.63
CA ARG A 68 -8.98 4.28 7.98
C ARG A 68 -9.65 3.23 8.87
N ILE A 69 -10.69 2.54 8.36
CA ILE A 69 -11.39 1.49 9.13
C ILE A 69 -10.40 0.39 9.53
N SER A 70 -9.56 -0.06 8.62
CA SER A 70 -8.53 -1.08 8.91
C SER A 70 -7.55 -0.58 9.97
N ASN A 71 -6.97 0.61 9.77
CA ASN A 71 -5.83 1.08 10.56
C ASN A 71 -6.22 1.67 11.92
N ILE A 72 -7.46 2.13 12.09
CA ILE A 72 -7.95 2.75 13.33
C ILE A 72 -9.01 1.87 14.00
N ASP A 73 -10.16 1.71 13.32
CA ASP A 73 -11.33 1.10 13.95
C ASP A 73 -11.10 -0.39 14.24
N TYR A 74 -10.50 -1.11 13.26
CA TYR A 74 -10.19 -2.53 13.40
C TYR A 74 -8.96 -2.80 14.26
N LEU A 75 -7.98 -1.92 14.26
CA LEU A 75 -6.86 -2.05 15.19
C LEU A 75 -7.35 -1.96 16.65
N ALA A 76 -8.23 -0.99 16.95
CA ALA A 76 -8.81 -0.86 18.28
C ALA A 76 -9.66 -2.08 18.66
N ARG A 77 -10.42 -2.62 17.70
CA ARG A 77 -11.34 -3.75 17.92
C ARG A 77 -10.63 -5.09 18.05
N TYR A 78 -9.73 -5.40 17.13
CA TYR A 78 -9.13 -6.73 16.98
C TYR A 78 -7.74 -6.85 17.59
N LYS A 79 -7.08 -5.72 17.90
CA LYS A 79 -5.72 -5.68 18.50
C LYS A 79 -4.72 -6.55 17.73
N TYR A 80 -4.76 -6.47 16.40
CA TYR A 80 -4.00 -7.33 15.49
C TYR A 80 -2.50 -6.99 15.42
N ILE A 81 -2.02 -6.05 16.22
CA ILE A 81 -0.60 -5.72 16.40
C ILE A 81 -0.24 -5.92 17.87
N GLY A 82 0.83 -6.66 18.13
CA GLY A 82 1.32 -6.81 19.50
C GLY A 82 2.32 -7.94 19.68
N ILE A 83 3.06 -7.87 20.79
CA ILE A 83 4.08 -8.86 21.17
C ILE A 83 3.48 -10.27 21.32
N ARG A 84 2.20 -10.37 21.71
CA ARG A 84 1.51 -11.67 21.78
C ARG A 84 1.58 -12.42 20.46
N HIS A 85 1.32 -11.74 19.34
CA HIS A 85 1.37 -12.35 18.00
C HIS A 85 2.80 -12.73 17.62
N LEU A 86 3.80 -11.93 18.03
CA LEU A 86 5.20 -12.24 17.79
C LEU A 86 5.60 -13.57 18.48
N VAL A 87 5.18 -13.77 19.73
CA VAL A 87 5.47 -14.99 20.51
C VAL A 87 4.70 -16.20 19.96
N THR A 88 3.44 -16.04 19.56
CA THR A 88 2.57 -17.17 19.15
C THR A 88 2.67 -17.51 17.67
N GLN A 89 2.97 -16.53 16.80
CA GLN A 89 2.94 -16.69 15.34
C GLN A 89 4.28 -16.37 14.68
N GLY A 90 5.27 -15.84 15.43
CA GLY A 90 6.54 -15.36 14.87
C GLY A 90 6.40 -14.08 14.04
N CYS A 91 5.34 -13.33 14.26
CA CYS A 91 5.05 -12.07 13.58
C CYS A 91 4.34 -11.12 14.55
N ILE A 92 4.72 -9.82 14.53
CA ILE A 92 4.07 -8.80 15.39
C ILE A 92 2.63 -8.54 14.97
N PHE A 93 2.27 -8.88 13.72
CA PHE A 93 0.93 -8.74 13.17
C PHE A 93 0.20 -10.09 13.19
N ASP A 94 -1.11 -10.06 13.41
CA ASP A 94 -1.97 -11.21 13.13
C ASP A 94 -2.11 -11.37 11.60
N GLN A 95 -1.29 -12.25 11.04
CA GLN A 95 -1.16 -12.47 9.60
C GLN A 95 -2.45 -13.00 8.96
N GLU A 96 -3.12 -13.94 9.62
CA GLU A 96 -4.38 -14.51 9.15
C GLU A 96 -5.47 -13.44 9.10
N LEU A 97 -5.56 -12.62 10.14
CA LEU A 97 -6.55 -11.58 10.22
C LEU A 97 -6.34 -10.50 9.15
N LEU A 98 -5.10 -10.04 8.97
CA LEU A 98 -4.78 -8.93 8.06
C LEU A 98 -4.81 -9.31 6.59
N TYR A 99 -4.31 -10.51 6.23
CA TYR A 99 -4.09 -10.88 4.83
C TYR A 99 -5.05 -11.97 4.32
N ASP A 100 -5.92 -12.52 5.20
CA ASP A 100 -6.99 -13.41 4.80
C ASP A 100 -8.36 -12.89 5.22
N LYS A 101 -8.65 -12.77 6.53
CA LYS A 101 -9.99 -12.44 7.02
C LYS A 101 -10.43 -11.02 6.64
N PHE A 102 -9.56 -10.01 6.78
CA PHE A 102 -9.92 -8.64 6.39
C PHE A 102 -10.19 -8.52 4.90
N PRO A 103 -9.27 -8.90 4.00
CA PRO A 103 -9.46 -8.70 2.56
C PRO A 103 -10.54 -9.59 1.95
N ASN A 104 -10.95 -10.67 2.63
CA ASN A 104 -11.90 -11.63 2.10
C ASN A 104 -13.28 -11.62 2.77
N GLN A 105 -13.38 -11.21 4.06
CA GLN A 105 -14.61 -11.39 4.84
C GLN A 105 -15.06 -10.12 5.56
N TYR A 106 -14.20 -9.53 6.39
CA TYR A 106 -14.63 -8.46 7.31
C TYR A 106 -14.54 -7.07 6.70
N LEU A 107 -13.60 -6.87 5.80
CA LEU A 107 -13.38 -5.59 5.10
C LEU A 107 -12.84 -5.89 3.68
N PRO A 108 -13.63 -6.55 2.84
CA PRO A 108 -13.14 -7.05 1.55
C PRO A 108 -12.64 -5.92 0.66
N TYR A 109 -11.58 -6.22 -0.12
CA TYR A 109 -11.20 -5.38 -1.24
C TYR A 109 -12.16 -5.61 -2.40
N ASP A 110 -12.51 -4.54 -3.08
CA ASP A 110 -13.18 -4.61 -4.37
C ASP A 110 -12.13 -4.93 -5.46
N PHE A 111 -11.88 -6.24 -5.63
CA PHE A 111 -10.92 -6.71 -6.62
C PHE A 111 -11.41 -6.53 -8.06
N GLU A 112 -12.71 -6.46 -8.31
CA GLU A 112 -13.25 -6.16 -9.62
C GLU A 112 -12.85 -4.73 -10.04
N THR A 113 -13.13 -3.75 -9.19
CA THR A 113 -12.68 -2.38 -9.40
C THR A 113 -11.15 -2.28 -9.46
N TYR A 114 -10.42 -2.98 -8.58
CA TYR A 114 -8.95 -2.96 -8.57
C TYR A 114 -8.37 -3.46 -9.90
N PHE A 115 -8.83 -4.59 -10.41
CA PHE A 115 -8.29 -5.18 -11.64
C PHE A 115 -8.69 -4.43 -12.90
N SER A 116 -9.92 -3.86 -12.96
CA SER A 116 -10.38 -3.04 -14.08
C SER A 116 -9.81 -1.62 -14.09
N ASN A 117 -9.23 -1.17 -12.98
CA ASN A 117 -8.66 0.17 -12.86
C ASN A 117 -7.41 0.33 -13.75
N PRO A 118 -7.34 1.34 -14.63
CA PRO A 118 -6.18 1.54 -15.53
C PRO A 118 -4.91 2.02 -14.82
N THR A 119 -4.98 2.45 -13.56
CA THR A 119 -3.83 2.93 -12.79
C THR A 119 -2.74 1.86 -12.73
N THR A 120 -1.53 2.17 -13.11
CA THR A 120 -0.35 1.35 -12.81
C THR A 120 -0.02 1.49 -11.33
N PHE A 121 -0.06 0.40 -10.60
CA PHE A 121 0.22 0.39 -9.16
C PHE A 121 1.37 -0.56 -8.87
N GLU A 122 2.53 0.01 -8.56
CA GLU A 122 3.74 -0.72 -8.17
C GLU A 122 3.86 -0.75 -6.64
N MET A 123 4.14 -1.93 -6.12
CA MET A 123 4.40 -2.17 -4.70
C MET A 123 5.85 -2.60 -4.52
N VAL A 124 6.59 -1.89 -3.68
CA VAL A 124 8.02 -2.13 -3.47
C VAL A 124 8.22 -3.25 -2.47
N THR A 125 9.08 -4.20 -2.81
CA THR A 125 9.56 -5.27 -1.93
C THR A 125 11.09 -5.34 -1.99
N THR A 126 11.70 -5.96 -0.99
CA THR A 126 13.13 -6.26 -0.97
C THR A 126 13.34 -7.73 -1.32
N ASN A 127 14.08 -8.00 -2.39
CA ASN A 127 14.51 -9.35 -2.74
C ASN A 127 15.57 -9.83 -1.74
N CYS A 128 15.27 -10.86 -0.95
CA CYS A 128 16.17 -11.36 0.09
C CYS A 128 17.42 -12.06 -0.47
N LEU A 129 17.43 -12.46 -1.75
CA LEU A 129 18.59 -13.14 -2.36
C LEU A 129 19.63 -12.14 -2.87
N THR A 130 19.17 -10.97 -3.32
CA THR A 130 20.04 -9.97 -3.96
C THR A 130 20.21 -8.70 -3.13
N GLY A 131 19.33 -8.45 -2.17
CA GLY A 131 19.29 -7.20 -1.39
C GLY A 131 18.83 -5.98 -2.21
N THR A 132 18.16 -6.18 -3.34
CA THR A 132 17.70 -5.10 -4.23
C THR A 132 16.20 -4.88 -4.15
N ALA A 133 15.76 -3.67 -4.52
CA ALA A 133 14.34 -3.36 -4.65
C ALA A 133 13.71 -4.13 -5.83
N MET A 134 12.49 -4.60 -5.62
CA MET A 134 11.60 -5.08 -6.67
C MET A 134 10.31 -4.27 -6.65
N TYR A 135 9.89 -3.84 -7.84
CA TYR A 135 8.66 -3.06 -8.05
C TYR A 135 7.64 -3.96 -8.72
N LEU A 136 6.71 -4.48 -7.90
CA LEU A 136 5.79 -5.52 -8.33
C LEU A 136 4.38 -4.97 -8.54
N THR A 137 3.71 -5.47 -9.56
CA THR A 137 2.31 -5.18 -9.84
C THR A 137 1.57 -6.45 -10.20
N ASP A 138 0.26 -6.47 -9.99
CA ASP A 138 -0.63 -7.52 -10.46
C ASP A 138 -2.01 -6.94 -10.78
N LYS A 139 -2.60 -7.37 -11.87
CA LYS A 139 -3.94 -6.94 -12.33
C LYS A 139 -4.86 -8.12 -12.64
N GLN A 140 -4.50 -9.33 -12.22
CA GLN A 140 -5.21 -10.54 -12.62
C GLN A 140 -5.38 -11.56 -11.49
N ASN A 141 -4.41 -11.67 -10.59
CA ASN A 141 -4.38 -12.69 -9.55
C ASN A 141 -4.53 -12.09 -8.16
N LYS A 142 -5.69 -12.33 -7.56
CA LYS A 142 -6.01 -11.85 -6.20
C LYS A 142 -5.01 -12.32 -5.16
N GLN A 143 -4.66 -13.61 -5.16
CA GLN A 143 -3.75 -14.16 -4.15
C GLN A 143 -2.36 -13.56 -4.32
N ARG A 144 -1.84 -13.51 -5.54
CA ARG A 144 -0.54 -12.90 -5.82
C ARG A 144 -0.51 -11.42 -5.42
N THR A 145 -1.58 -10.66 -5.69
CA THR A 145 -1.70 -9.27 -5.25
C THR A 145 -1.59 -9.15 -3.72
N LEU A 146 -2.30 -10.01 -2.98
CA LEU A 146 -2.24 -10.03 -1.51
C LEU A 146 -0.86 -10.44 -0.99
N ASP A 147 -0.19 -11.39 -1.65
CA ASP A 147 1.16 -11.82 -1.29
C ASP A 147 2.18 -10.69 -1.53
N ILE A 148 2.05 -9.91 -2.61
CA ILE A 148 2.88 -8.72 -2.85
C ILE A 148 2.68 -7.66 -1.75
N VAL A 149 1.43 -7.33 -1.40
CA VAL A 149 1.13 -6.38 -0.32
C VAL A 149 1.71 -6.86 1.01
N ARG A 150 1.55 -8.16 1.30
CA ARG A 150 2.09 -8.79 2.50
C ARG A 150 3.62 -8.74 2.52
N ALA A 151 4.28 -9.07 1.40
CA ALA A 151 5.73 -8.98 1.26
C ALA A 151 6.23 -7.55 1.48
N SER A 152 5.58 -6.56 0.82
CA SER A 152 5.89 -5.14 0.97
C SER A 152 5.79 -4.63 2.42
N SER A 153 5.04 -5.32 3.27
CA SER A 153 4.80 -4.96 4.67
C SER A 153 5.47 -5.91 5.68
N SER A 154 6.34 -6.82 5.20
CA SER A 154 7.00 -7.82 6.04
C SER A 154 8.32 -7.28 6.59
N LEU A 155 8.26 -6.62 7.76
CA LEU A 155 9.43 -6.06 8.44
C LEU A 155 10.39 -7.15 8.93
N PRO A 156 11.72 -6.95 8.82
CA PRO A 156 12.72 -7.86 9.36
C PRO A 156 12.53 -8.09 10.86
N PHE A 157 12.83 -9.33 11.30
CA PHE A 157 12.79 -9.78 12.70
C PHE A 157 11.41 -9.84 13.36
N VAL A 158 10.41 -9.09 12.84
CA VAL A 158 9.05 -9.03 13.41
C VAL A 158 7.97 -9.53 12.47
N SER A 159 8.35 -9.99 11.28
CA SER A 159 7.46 -10.64 10.31
C SER A 159 8.16 -11.81 9.62
N LYS A 160 7.36 -12.71 9.06
CA LYS A 160 7.87 -13.81 8.25
C LYS A 160 8.26 -13.31 6.87
N ILE A 161 9.29 -13.90 6.28
CA ILE A 161 9.61 -13.77 4.86
C ILE A 161 8.42 -14.28 4.05
N VAL A 162 8.06 -13.55 3.00
CA VAL A 162 6.96 -13.91 2.09
C VAL A 162 7.56 -14.27 0.74
N GLU A 163 7.17 -15.42 0.22
CA GLU A 163 7.59 -15.85 -1.12
C GLU A 163 6.59 -15.30 -2.16
N VAL A 164 7.11 -14.62 -3.16
CA VAL A 164 6.35 -14.16 -4.33
C VAL A 164 7.09 -14.62 -5.57
N ASP A 165 6.40 -15.38 -6.42
CA ASP A 165 6.97 -15.96 -7.66
C ASP A 165 8.25 -16.80 -7.39
N GLY A 166 8.31 -17.52 -6.26
CA GLY A 166 9.48 -18.32 -5.88
C GLY A 166 10.66 -17.51 -5.31
N ILE A 167 10.50 -16.21 -5.10
CA ILE A 167 11.54 -15.33 -4.56
C ILE A 167 11.16 -14.91 -3.13
N PRO A 168 12.03 -15.16 -2.12
CA PRO A 168 11.81 -14.69 -0.76
C PRO A 168 11.94 -13.16 -0.69
N MET A 169 10.93 -12.51 -0.11
CA MET A 169 10.82 -11.04 -0.05
C MET A 169 10.52 -10.55 1.36
N LEU A 170 10.98 -9.35 1.63
CA LEU A 170 10.71 -8.56 2.83
C LEU A 170 10.22 -7.16 2.46
N ASP A 171 9.94 -6.34 3.49
CA ASP A 171 9.46 -4.96 3.37
C ASP A 171 10.35 -4.13 2.43
N GLY A 172 9.73 -3.43 1.49
CA GLY A 172 10.42 -2.58 0.53
C GLY A 172 11.14 -1.41 1.16
N GLY A 173 10.71 -0.98 2.35
CA GLY A 173 11.33 0.12 3.09
C GLY A 173 12.75 -0.14 3.56
N ILE A 174 13.25 -1.38 3.45
CA ILE A 174 14.66 -1.71 3.71
C ILE A 174 15.57 -1.07 2.68
N VAL A 175 15.16 -1.05 1.42
CA VAL A 175 15.99 -0.63 0.27
C VAL A 175 15.49 0.63 -0.41
N ASP A 176 14.16 0.88 -0.41
CA ASP A 176 13.57 2.05 -1.06
C ASP A 176 12.27 2.46 -0.32
N SER A 177 12.42 3.23 0.76
CA SER A 177 11.28 3.62 1.61
C SER A 177 10.43 4.76 1.03
N ILE A 178 11.00 5.57 0.13
CA ILE A 178 10.32 6.66 -0.58
C ILE A 178 10.67 6.55 -2.08
N PRO A 179 9.95 5.73 -2.85
CA PRO A 179 10.35 5.32 -4.21
C PRO A 179 10.12 6.41 -5.28
N VAL A 180 10.56 7.64 -4.99
CA VAL A 180 10.42 8.77 -5.91
C VAL A 180 11.30 8.61 -7.14
N MET A 181 12.49 8.01 -6.99
CA MET A 181 13.38 7.77 -8.13
C MET A 181 12.76 6.78 -9.10
N ARG A 182 12.08 5.75 -8.60
CA ARG A 182 11.33 4.81 -9.45
C ARG A 182 10.24 5.52 -10.26
N ALA A 183 9.51 6.46 -9.66
CA ALA A 183 8.50 7.24 -10.39
C ALA A 183 9.14 8.08 -11.51
N ILE A 184 10.28 8.71 -11.27
CA ILE A 184 11.02 9.48 -12.28
C ILE A 184 11.52 8.57 -13.41
N GLU A 185 12.11 7.43 -13.09
CA GLU A 185 12.60 6.43 -14.05
C GLU A 185 11.51 5.89 -14.96
N THR A 186 10.27 5.83 -14.48
CA THR A 186 9.10 5.41 -15.26
C THR A 186 8.42 6.55 -16.03
N GLY A 187 9.05 7.74 -16.08
CA GLY A 187 8.61 8.88 -16.88
C GLY A 187 7.67 9.84 -16.17
N HIS A 188 7.55 9.75 -14.82
CA HIS A 188 6.71 10.63 -14.02
C HIS A 188 7.58 11.72 -13.37
N GLU A 189 7.88 12.79 -14.13
CA GLU A 189 8.75 13.88 -13.68
C GLU A 189 8.14 14.74 -12.56
N THR A 190 6.82 14.81 -12.50
CA THR A 190 6.10 15.49 -11.41
C THR A 190 5.53 14.44 -10.46
N ASN A 191 5.80 14.57 -9.18
CA ASN A 191 5.36 13.59 -8.19
C ASN A 191 4.70 14.25 -6.99
N VAL A 192 3.60 13.64 -6.54
CA VAL A 192 3.02 13.90 -5.23
C VAL A 192 3.54 12.84 -4.28
N VAL A 193 4.28 13.26 -3.27
CA VAL A 193 4.87 12.35 -2.27
C VAL A 193 4.08 12.50 -0.97
N VAL A 194 3.56 11.39 -0.45
CA VAL A 194 2.87 11.32 0.85
C VAL A 194 3.74 10.52 1.80
N MET A 195 4.21 11.20 2.85
CA MET A 195 5.12 10.66 3.88
C MET A 195 4.43 10.56 5.23
#